data_17fa56346d2a88b096b8d6924d5c62c3
#
_entry.id   17fa56346d2a88b096b8d6924d5c62c3
#
_cell.length_a   1.000
_cell.length_b   1.000
_cell.length_c   1.000
_cell.angle_alpha   90.00
_cell.angle_beta   90.00
_cell.angle_gamma   90.00
#
_symmetry.space_group_name_H-M   'P 1'
#
loop_
_entity.id
_entity.type
_entity.pdbx_description
1 polymer ?
#
loop_
_entity_poly.entity_id
_entity_poly.type
_entity_poly.pdbx_seq_one_letter_code
_entity_poly.pdbx_strand_id
1 'polypeptide(L)'
;MSGTTVSGAPAGAGASEPGSEPGSEPAGPGPDRRGLRLTPVNAIIAVITLLALGLRLYQLGRPGYLLSVTEYDDGPYFGSAVRLVNGSIPYRDFLLVQPPGITLLMTPSALLGRLAGTDWAIASGRLLTVVAGTASVTLGGLLARHRGVFAVLVACGLPAVFPDSIQAAHTVLVEPWLAVFCLAGALAVFQGDRLTASRRRLVWGGVAFGFAGAVEVWAIFPLAVIAVLSLRAPRRLAYYLAGAAAGFLIPVLPFAVIAPRGLYQGLVVAQVGSRYHPSRVPNWYRVKEMVGLSDFHVTQATPLIVAAVIATFVIAVLCLACWASRRSPTALEWFAIASTILVAAAFMWPSQFHYHFPAFLVPFLALAIALPTARLMRDARSARDTVSGRDAVSGPDAGSVRRWTAPSGLQWSAAGLAGLAILAMAVVQGRSETTLQPHVAYSTVVAARRLIPPGACVVTDQVSLTLVANRFVSDVPGCPLLVDSIGTDYALSHGRNPLTGAARFPAVVAVWRNALSRAQYVWLSGRQLRRVPWTPALMKYFGQHFRRIMGQGAANGGIYRRDGLPSR
;
A
#
# COMPACT_ATOMS: atom_id res chain seq x y z
N MET A 1 70.61 -21.97 -29.51
CA MET A 1 70.99 -22.14 -30.87
C MET A 1 70.26 -21.04 -31.64
N SER A 2 70.92 -19.96 -31.88
CA SER A 2 71.54 -19.51 -33.14
C SER A 2 70.46 -19.11 -34.10
N GLY A 3 70.41 -17.93 -34.66
CA GLY A 3 71.36 -16.86 -34.85
C GLY A 3 70.65 -15.85 -35.76
N THR A 4 70.95 -14.62 -35.49
CA THR A 4 71.69 -13.64 -36.32
C THR A 4 71.10 -13.33 -37.71
N THR A 5 70.89 -12.13 -37.99
CA THR A 5 71.56 -10.87 -38.31
C THR A 5 71.07 -10.44 -39.69
N VAL A 6 70.98 -9.27 -40.20
CA VAL A 6 71.67 -8.00 -40.20
C VAL A 6 71.07 -7.12 -41.34
N SER A 7 70.82 -5.84 -41.02
CA SER A 7 71.36 -4.67 -41.75
C SER A 7 70.86 -4.28 -43.15
N GLY A 8 70.60 -2.99 -43.32
CA GLY A 8 70.70 -2.24 -44.56
C GLY A 8 69.84 -0.98 -44.62
N ALA A 9 70.41 0.16 -44.16
CA ALA A 9 70.00 1.47 -44.68
C ALA A 9 70.79 1.73 -45.95
N PRO A 10 70.38 2.62 -46.87
CA PRO A 10 70.88 3.97 -46.76
C PRO A 10 69.88 5.12 -47.10
N ALA A 11 70.33 6.27 -46.72
CA ALA A 11 69.87 7.62 -46.88
C ALA A 11 69.46 8.06 -48.29
N GLY A 12 68.53 8.98 -48.34
CA GLY A 12 68.22 9.82 -49.49
C GLY A 12 67.58 11.11 -49.09
N ALA A 13 68.25 12.21 -49.33
CA ALA A 13 67.98 13.56 -48.87
C ALA A 13 66.82 14.26 -49.58
N GLY A 14 66.20 15.17 -48.85
CA GLY A 14 65.84 16.50 -49.33
C GLY A 14 64.51 16.75 -49.95
N ALA A 15 63.68 17.49 -49.22
CA ALA A 15 63.00 18.71 -49.70
C ALA A 15 62.15 19.30 -48.53
N SER A 16 62.52 20.48 -48.13
CA SER A 16 61.79 21.37 -47.26
C SER A 16 60.59 21.97 -47.99
N GLU A 17 59.39 21.81 -47.43
CA GLU A 17 58.22 22.62 -47.75
C GLU A 17 57.65 23.28 -46.50
N PRO A 18 57.02 24.48 -46.65
CA PRO A 18 56.81 25.41 -45.52
C PRO A 18 55.53 25.14 -44.69
N GLY A 19 55.63 25.57 -43.50
CA GLY A 19 54.62 25.56 -42.38
C GLY A 19 53.17 25.59 -42.79
N SER A 20 52.43 24.57 -42.27
CA SER A 20 50.99 24.61 -42.04
C SER A 20 50.78 24.83 -40.54
N GLU A 21 50.12 25.92 -40.22
CA GLU A 21 49.65 26.27 -38.88
C GLU A 21 48.86 25.10 -38.26
N PRO A 22 48.96 24.83 -36.93
CA PRO A 22 48.14 23.83 -36.29
C PRO A 22 46.69 24.33 -36.24
N GLY A 23 45.83 23.71 -37.08
CA GLY A 23 44.39 23.90 -37.03
C GLY A 23 43.88 23.63 -35.61
N SER A 24 43.24 24.63 -35.06
CA SER A 24 42.49 24.54 -33.83
C SER A 24 41.45 23.42 -33.94
N GLU A 25 41.67 22.29 -33.26
CA GLU A 25 40.63 21.28 -33.05
C GLU A 25 39.39 21.96 -32.49
N PRO A 26 38.19 21.74 -33.05
CA PRO A 26 36.97 22.23 -32.44
C PRO A 26 36.82 21.56 -31.08
N ALA A 27 36.79 22.38 -30.01
CA ALA A 27 36.53 21.94 -28.65
C ALA A 27 35.28 21.03 -28.65
N GLY A 28 35.49 19.76 -28.28
CA GLY A 28 34.40 18.79 -28.16
C GLY A 28 33.29 19.36 -27.27
N PRO A 29 32.02 19.01 -27.54
CA PRO A 29 30.90 19.52 -26.76
C PRO A 29 31.15 19.18 -25.28
N GLY A 30 31.34 20.23 -24.48
CA GLY A 30 31.50 20.12 -23.03
C GLY A 30 30.35 19.32 -22.43
N PRO A 31 30.52 18.69 -21.26
CA PRO A 31 29.51 17.87 -20.64
C PRO A 31 28.21 18.67 -20.51
N ASP A 32 27.23 18.21 -21.27
CA ASP A 32 25.88 18.80 -21.34
C ASP A 32 25.31 18.89 -19.92
N ARG A 33 25.43 20.04 -19.29
CA ARG A 33 24.71 20.36 -18.04
C ARG A 33 23.22 20.39 -18.39
N ARG A 34 22.63 19.21 -18.52
CA ARG A 34 21.18 19.05 -18.57
C ARG A 34 20.64 19.46 -17.21
N GLY A 35 20.49 20.77 -17.01
CA GLY A 35 19.67 21.28 -15.92
C GLY A 35 18.35 20.50 -15.93
N LEU A 36 17.86 20.11 -14.78
CA LEU A 36 16.56 19.44 -14.57
C LEU A 36 15.45 20.32 -15.17
N ARG A 37 15.24 20.23 -16.49
CA ARG A 37 14.09 20.85 -17.14
C ARG A 37 12.88 20.04 -16.70
N LEU A 38 12.09 20.60 -15.77
CA LEU A 38 10.79 20.07 -15.38
C LEU A 38 9.91 20.01 -16.62
N THR A 39 9.74 18.81 -17.17
CA THR A 39 8.76 18.63 -18.24
C THR A 39 7.36 18.87 -17.65
N PRO A 40 6.38 19.38 -18.42
CA PRO A 40 5.01 19.59 -17.93
C PRO A 40 4.41 18.36 -17.24
N VAL A 41 4.73 17.17 -17.75
CA VAL A 41 4.29 15.88 -17.17
C VAL A 41 4.87 15.68 -15.77
N ASN A 42 6.17 15.94 -15.57
CA ASN A 42 6.79 15.79 -14.26
C ASN A 42 6.27 16.85 -13.26
N ALA A 43 6.01 18.07 -13.75
CA ALA A 43 5.40 19.11 -12.91
C ALA A 43 4.00 18.69 -12.42
N ILE A 44 3.17 18.10 -13.28
CA ILE A 44 1.85 17.60 -12.92
C ILE A 44 1.97 16.46 -11.89
N ILE A 45 2.90 15.51 -12.07
CA ILE A 45 3.14 14.45 -11.08
C ILE A 45 3.49 15.09 -9.73
N ALA A 46 4.40 16.07 -9.70
CA ALA A 46 4.81 16.73 -8.48
C ALA A 46 3.63 17.46 -7.78
N VAL A 47 2.83 18.23 -8.55
CA VAL A 47 1.67 18.95 -8.01
C VAL A 47 0.63 17.99 -7.41
N ILE A 48 0.29 16.90 -8.12
CA ILE A 48 -0.67 15.92 -7.60
C ILE A 48 -0.10 15.16 -6.41
N THR A 49 1.19 14.86 -6.41
CA THR A 49 1.87 14.25 -5.25
C THR A 49 1.79 15.16 -4.03
N LEU A 50 2.02 16.47 -4.19
CA LEU A 50 1.88 17.44 -3.10
C LEU A 50 0.42 17.56 -2.62
N LEU A 51 -0.56 17.56 -3.54
CA LEU A 51 -1.97 17.50 -3.19
C LEU A 51 -2.29 16.24 -2.38
N ALA A 52 -1.83 15.08 -2.84
CA ALA A 52 -2.03 13.81 -2.15
C ALA A 52 -1.41 13.80 -0.75
N LEU A 53 -0.20 14.35 -0.60
CA LEU A 53 0.46 14.52 0.69
C LEU A 53 -0.34 15.47 1.59
N GLY A 54 -0.78 16.61 1.05
CA GLY A 54 -1.56 17.60 1.78
C GLY A 54 -2.87 17.03 2.33
N LEU A 55 -3.65 16.30 1.51
CA LEU A 55 -4.90 15.67 1.95
C LEU A 55 -4.65 14.63 3.07
N ARG A 56 -3.60 13.82 2.94
CA ARG A 56 -3.25 12.80 3.96
C ARG A 56 -2.74 13.39 5.26
N LEU A 57 -1.97 14.49 5.19
CA LEU A 57 -1.48 15.18 6.39
C LEU A 57 -2.54 16.05 7.06
N TYR A 58 -3.52 16.52 6.31
CA TYR A 58 -4.54 17.46 6.82
C TYR A 58 -5.29 16.90 8.03
N GLN A 59 -5.77 15.67 7.95
CA GLN A 59 -6.47 15.03 9.06
C GLN A 59 -5.54 14.77 10.25
N LEU A 60 -4.35 14.24 10.01
CA LEU A 60 -3.36 13.98 11.07
C LEU A 60 -2.89 15.25 11.76
N GLY A 61 -2.88 16.39 11.05
CA GLY A 61 -2.54 17.71 11.60
C GLY A 61 -3.63 18.31 12.50
N ARG A 62 -4.83 17.73 12.56
CA ARG A 62 -5.89 18.22 13.46
C ARG A 62 -5.49 17.99 14.93
N PRO A 63 -5.85 18.93 15.83
CA PRO A 63 -5.49 18.82 17.25
C PRO A 63 -5.86 17.49 17.87
N GLY A 64 -4.85 16.76 18.35
CA GLY A 64 -5.02 15.46 19.02
C GLY A 64 -5.29 14.27 18.09
N TYR A 65 -5.51 14.44 16.78
CA TYR A 65 -5.85 13.34 15.88
C TYR A 65 -4.69 12.33 15.72
N LEU A 66 -3.47 12.82 15.53
CA LEU A 66 -2.27 11.99 15.36
C LEU A 66 -2.06 10.99 16.52
N LEU A 67 -2.43 11.37 17.74
CA LEU A 67 -2.28 10.57 18.96
C LEU A 67 -3.62 10.00 19.47
N SER A 68 -4.65 9.97 18.64
CA SER A 68 -5.96 9.37 18.93
C SER A 68 -6.01 7.90 18.47
N VAL A 69 -7.06 7.18 18.83
CA VAL A 69 -7.33 5.83 18.29
C VAL A 69 -8.21 5.96 17.06
N THR A 70 -7.67 5.62 15.92
CA THR A 70 -8.37 5.78 14.62
C THR A 70 -8.88 4.46 14.08
N GLU A 71 -8.19 3.34 14.32
CA GLU A 71 -8.53 2.05 13.75
C GLU A 71 -8.22 0.91 14.75
N TYR A 72 -8.69 -0.31 14.45
CA TYR A 72 -8.34 -1.52 15.19
C TYR A 72 -7.03 -2.12 14.66
N ASP A 73 -6.91 -2.26 13.33
CA ASP A 73 -5.85 -3.04 12.69
C ASP A 73 -4.47 -2.39 12.83
N ASP A 74 -4.40 -1.06 13.02
CA ASP A 74 -3.13 -0.37 13.32
C ASP A 74 -2.50 -0.86 14.63
N GLY A 75 -3.32 -1.32 15.59
CA GLY A 75 -2.88 -1.89 16.85
C GLY A 75 -2.06 -3.18 16.67
N PRO A 76 -2.62 -4.26 16.10
CA PRO A 76 -1.88 -5.48 15.79
C PRO A 76 -0.66 -5.25 14.89
N TYR A 77 -0.79 -4.45 13.83
CA TYR A 77 0.31 -4.22 12.88
C TYR A 77 1.48 -3.49 13.52
N PHE A 78 1.23 -2.40 14.22
CA PHE A 78 2.28 -1.65 14.91
C PHE A 78 2.71 -2.33 16.22
N GLY A 79 1.76 -2.88 16.97
CA GLY A 79 2.02 -3.59 18.23
C GLY A 79 2.96 -4.78 18.06
N SER A 80 2.85 -5.51 16.93
CA SER A 80 3.76 -6.61 16.62
C SER A 80 5.23 -6.13 16.49
N ALA A 81 5.45 -4.97 15.88
CA ALA A 81 6.78 -4.37 15.77
C ALA A 81 7.31 -3.91 17.15
N VAL A 82 6.45 -3.30 17.98
CA VAL A 82 6.83 -2.91 19.35
C VAL A 82 7.21 -4.14 20.17
N ARG A 83 6.46 -5.25 20.07
CA ARG A 83 6.80 -6.51 20.75
C ARG A 83 8.12 -7.08 20.23
N LEU A 84 8.33 -7.07 18.92
CA LEU A 84 9.56 -7.57 18.31
C LEU A 84 10.80 -6.83 18.83
N VAL A 85 10.78 -5.50 18.86
CA VAL A 85 11.92 -4.71 19.38
C VAL A 85 12.13 -4.88 20.89
N ASN A 86 11.10 -5.33 21.63
CA ASN A 86 11.20 -5.67 23.04
C ASN A 86 11.46 -7.18 23.28
N GLY A 87 11.91 -7.93 22.26
CA GLY A 87 12.39 -9.30 22.40
C GLY A 87 11.31 -10.38 22.28
N SER A 88 10.05 -10.04 22.03
CA SER A 88 8.96 -11.01 21.80
C SER A 88 8.80 -11.29 20.31
N ILE A 89 8.89 -12.55 19.91
CA ILE A 89 8.89 -12.95 18.50
C ILE A 89 7.46 -13.27 18.04
N PRO A 90 6.96 -12.61 16.96
CA PRO A 90 5.68 -12.95 16.34
C PRO A 90 5.56 -14.45 16.06
N TYR A 91 4.35 -14.98 16.15
CA TYR A 91 3.98 -16.38 15.95
C TYR A 91 4.52 -17.36 16.99
N ARG A 92 5.62 -17.03 17.69
CA ARG A 92 6.14 -17.83 18.81
C ARG A 92 5.52 -17.39 20.13
N ASP A 93 5.59 -16.11 20.44
CA ASP A 93 5.23 -15.57 21.76
C ASP A 93 3.81 -14.98 21.77
N PHE A 94 3.30 -14.62 20.61
CA PHE A 94 1.93 -14.14 20.40
C PHE A 94 1.43 -14.46 18.99
N LEU A 95 0.12 -14.59 18.83
CA LEU A 95 -0.51 -14.82 17.53
C LEU A 95 -0.60 -13.51 16.74
N LEU A 96 -0.34 -13.61 15.44
CA LEU A 96 -0.50 -12.54 14.45
C LEU A 96 -1.05 -13.18 13.17
N VAL A 97 -2.05 -12.53 12.55
CA VAL A 97 -2.69 -13.08 11.34
C VAL A 97 -2.17 -12.46 10.05
N GLN A 98 -1.27 -11.51 10.15
CA GLN A 98 -0.62 -10.88 8.99
C GLN A 98 0.78 -11.47 8.77
N PRO A 99 1.25 -11.51 7.51
CA PRO A 99 2.64 -11.82 7.22
C PRO A 99 3.61 -10.82 7.89
N PRO A 100 4.87 -11.19 8.15
CA PRO A 100 5.77 -10.40 8.98
C PRO A 100 6.29 -9.10 8.34
N GLY A 101 5.99 -8.86 7.07
CA GLY A 101 6.50 -7.69 6.34
C GLY A 101 6.09 -6.36 6.97
N ILE A 102 4.83 -6.22 7.41
CA ILE A 102 4.38 -4.99 8.08
C ILE A 102 5.09 -4.80 9.43
N THR A 103 5.30 -5.87 10.20
CA THR A 103 6.07 -5.85 11.45
C THR A 103 7.48 -5.32 11.20
N LEU A 104 8.16 -5.84 10.17
CA LEU A 104 9.52 -5.41 9.81
C LEU A 104 9.57 -3.97 9.31
N LEU A 105 8.60 -3.54 8.51
CA LEU A 105 8.49 -2.14 8.04
C LEU A 105 8.29 -1.16 9.18
N MET A 106 7.55 -1.55 10.22
CA MET A 106 7.29 -0.70 11.39
C MET A 106 8.39 -0.76 12.45
N THR A 107 9.34 -1.69 12.34
CA THR A 107 10.45 -1.84 13.31
C THR A 107 11.25 -0.56 13.54
N PRO A 108 11.63 0.25 12.52
CA PRO A 108 12.34 1.51 12.77
C PRO A 108 11.54 2.50 13.63
N SER A 109 10.23 2.64 13.35
CA SER A 109 9.33 3.46 14.17
C SER A 109 9.14 2.88 15.58
N ALA A 110 9.06 1.57 15.71
CA ALA A 110 8.94 0.91 17.01
C ALA A 110 10.20 1.08 17.88
N LEU A 111 11.40 1.13 17.27
CA LEU A 111 12.65 1.45 17.97
C LEU A 111 12.64 2.86 18.57
N LEU A 112 12.03 3.83 17.88
CA LEU A 112 11.82 5.17 18.43
C LEU A 112 11.02 5.14 19.74
N GLY A 113 10.12 4.15 19.88
CA GLY A 113 9.32 3.96 21.09
C GLY A 113 10.12 3.66 22.36
N ARG A 114 11.35 3.17 22.25
CA ARG A 114 12.26 3.00 23.40
C ARG A 114 12.75 4.34 23.96
N LEU A 115 12.76 5.37 23.14
CA LEU A 115 13.25 6.71 23.51
C LEU A 115 12.09 7.66 23.85
N ALA A 116 11.05 7.66 23.02
CA ALA A 116 9.97 8.65 23.06
C ALA A 116 8.62 8.09 23.55
N GLY A 117 8.52 6.78 23.79
CA GLY A 117 7.27 6.11 24.13
C GLY A 117 6.51 5.57 22.93
N THR A 118 5.59 4.62 23.18
CA THR A 118 4.86 3.91 22.11
C THR A 118 3.88 4.81 21.37
N ASP A 119 3.44 5.90 21.97
CA ASP A 119 2.57 6.91 21.37
C ASP A 119 3.26 7.68 20.23
N TRP A 120 4.48 8.17 20.45
CA TRP A 120 5.26 8.80 19.39
C TRP A 120 5.78 7.79 18.37
N ALA A 121 6.02 6.56 18.79
CA ALA A 121 6.37 5.47 17.88
C ALA A 121 5.26 5.20 16.86
N ILE A 122 4.01 4.99 17.30
CA ILE A 122 2.88 4.78 16.38
C ILE A 122 2.60 6.03 15.53
N ALA A 123 2.76 7.24 16.09
CA ALA A 123 2.65 8.48 15.33
C ALA A 123 3.66 8.53 14.18
N SER A 124 4.92 8.14 14.41
CA SER A 124 5.93 8.04 13.35
C SER A 124 5.59 6.97 12.32
N GLY A 125 5.03 5.82 12.73
CA GLY A 125 4.52 4.77 11.83
C GLY A 125 3.37 5.27 10.93
N ARG A 126 2.47 6.09 11.47
CA ARG A 126 1.41 6.77 10.70
C ARG A 126 1.98 7.70 9.65
N LEU A 127 2.96 8.53 10.01
CA LEU A 127 3.63 9.42 9.05
C LEU A 127 4.37 8.64 7.95
N LEU A 128 5.02 7.52 8.28
CA LEU A 128 5.62 6.64 7.27
C LEU A 128 4.57 6.06 6.33
N THR A 129 3.37 5.71 6.83
CA THR A 129 2.28 5.20 6.00
C THR A 129 1.72 6.29 5.08
N VAL A 130 1.67 7.56 5.53
CA VAL A 130 1.38 8.71 4.65
C VAL A 130 2.39 8.81 3.52
N VAL A 131 3.68 8.64 3.81
CA VAL A 131 4.74 8.65 2.78
C VAL A 131 4.54 7.49 1.78
N ALA A 132 4.23 6.28 2.25
CA ALA A 132 3.95 5.14 1.37
C ALA A 132 2.74 5.39 0.47
N GLY A 133 1.61 5.86 1.04
CA GLY A 133 0.41 6.19 0.27
C GLY A 133 0.65 7.32 -0.75
N THR A 134 1.45 8.31 -0.42
CA THR A 134 1.84 9.39 -1.34
C THR A 134 2.78 8.89 -2.42
N ALA A 135 3.75 8.04 -2.08
CA ALA A 135 4.66 7.42 -3.05
C ALA A 135 3.92 6.56 -4.07
N SER A 136 2.86 5.85 -3.67
CA SER A 136 2.04 5.06 -4.61
C SER A 136 1.40 5.94 -5.69
N VAL A 137 0.93 7.14 -5.34
CA VAL A 137 0.41 8.15 -6.29
C VAL A 137 1.49 8.55 -7.29
N THR A 138 2.68 8.89 -6.81
CA THR A 138 3.83 9.25 -7.66
C THR A 138 4.20 8.13 -8.62
N LEU A 139 4.29 6.88 -8.13
CA LEU A 139 4.65 5.71 -8.94
C LEU A 139 3.62 5.41 -10.03
N GLY A 140 2.32 5.59 -9.75
CA GLY A 140 1.25 5.50 -10.74
C GLY A 140 1.46 6.48 -11.90
N GLY A 141 1.79 7.73 -11.57
CA GLY A 141 2.12 8.75 -12.58
C GLY A 141 3.38 8.43 -13.39
N LEU A 142 4.43 7.95 -12.74
CA LEU A 142 5.67 7.56 -13.41
C LEU A 142 5.44 6.39 -14.38
N LEU A 143 4.57 5.44 -14.07
CA LEU A 143 4.16 4.37 -14.98
C LEU A 143 3.41 4.92 -16.20
N ALA A 144 2.55 5.90 -16.02
CA ALA A 144 1.72 6.49 -17.07
C ALA A 144 2.41 7.61 -17.86
N ARG A 145 3.56 8.16 -17.40
CA ARG A 145 4.19 9.40 -17.93
C ARG A 145 4.45 9.40 -19.44
N HIS A 146 4.78 8.25 -20.02
CA HIS A 146 5.05 8.10 -21.44
C HIS A 146 3.79 8.20 -22.32
N ARG A 147 2.61 8.17 -21.71
CA ARG A 147 1.30 8.30 -22.37
C ARG A 147 0.78 9.75 -22.40
N GLY A 148 1.45 10.69 -21.72
CA GLY A 148 1.15 12.14 -21.75
C GLY A 148 0.33 12.63 -20.55
N VAL A 149 -0.08 13.92 -20.64
CA VAL A 149 -0.69 14.67 -19.52
C VAL A 149 -1.97 14.02 -19.00
N PHE A 150 -2.89 13.66 -19.89
CA PHE A 150 -4.16 13.02 -19.47
C PHE A 150 -3.93 11.73 -18.69
N ALA A 151 -3.05 10.86 -19.19
CA ALA A 151 -2.76 9.58 -18.51
C ALA A 151 -2.19 9.80 -17.11
N VAL A 152 -1.31 10.78 -16.95
CA VAL A 152 -0.73 11.13 -15.65
C VAL A 152 -1.80 11.72 -14.71
N LEU A 153 -2.63 12.64 -15.19
CA LEU A 153 -3.70 13.21 -14.39
C LEU A 153 -4.61 12.12 -13.80
N VAL A 154 -5.04 11.16 -14.62
CA VAL A 154 -5.91 10.08 -14.14
C VAL A 154 -5.15 9.10 -13.24
N ALA A 155 -3.94 8.66 -13.65
CA ALA A 155 -3.16 7.66 -12.91
C ALA A 155 -2.67 8.14 -11.55
N CYS A 156 -2.36 9.44 -11.39
CA CYS A 156 -2.03 10.07 -10.11
C CYS A 156 -3.27 10.59 -9.40
N GLY A 157 -4.14 11.29 -10.12
CA GLY A 157 -5.23 12.07 -9.55
C GLY A 157 -6.28 11.21 -8.88
N LEU A 158 -6.69 10.10 -9.51
CA LEU A 158 -7.68 9.23 -8.91
C LEU A 158 -7.20 8.66 -7.56
N PRO A 159 -6.01 8.03 -7.43
CA PRO A 159 -5.53 7.58 -6.12
C PRO A 159 -5.25 8.72 -5.13
N ALA A 160 -4.96 9.93 -5.60
CA ALA A 160 -4.70 11.08 -4.75
C ALA A 160 -5.93 11.53 -3.97
N VAL A 161 -7.12 11.48 -4.62
CA VAL A 161 -8.39 12.00 -4.08
C VAL A 161 -9.40 10.90 -3.76
N PHE A 162 -9.03 9.63 -3.86
CA PHE A 162 -9.92 8.52 -3.55
C PHE A 162 -10.10 8.40 -2.02
N PRO A 163 -11.35 8.37 -1.50
CA PRO A 163 -11.61 8.40 -0.06
C PRO A 163 -10.82 7.36 0.71
N ASP A 164 -10.98 6.09 0.34
CA ASP A 164 -10.36 4.98 1.05
C ASP A 164 -8.83 4.96 0.94
N SER A 165 -8.26 5.52 -0.15
CA SER A 165 -6.81 5.69 -0.29
C SER A 165 -6.25 6.78 0.64
N ILE A 166 -7.04 7.81 0.94
CA ILE A 166 -6.67 8.84 1.90
C ILE A 166 -6.78 8.26 3.30
N GLN A 167 -7.92 7.66 3.65
CA GLN A 167 -8.19 7.11 4.98
C GLN A 167 -7.22 5.97 5.34
N ALA A 168 -6.91 5.06 4.41
CA ALA A 168 -5.94 3.98 4.66
C ALA A 168 -4.54 4.49 4.98
N ALA A 169 -4.18 5.69 4.53
CA ALA A 169 -2.87 6.28 4.79
C ALA A 169 -2.78 7.05 6.13
N HIS A 170 -3.90 7.30 6.81
CA HIS A 170 -3.90 8.05 8.08
C HIS A 170 -3.39 7.25 9.29
N THR A 171 -3.29 5.94 9.15
CA THR A 171 -2.80 5.08 10.21
C THR A 171 -1.99 3.91 9.63
N VAL A 172 -1.48 3.03 10.48
CA VAL A 172 -0.64 1.91 10.06
C VAL A 172 -1.52 0.80 9.49
N LEU A 173 -1.87 0.92 8.20
CA LEU A 173 -2.55 -0.12 7.42
C LEU A 173 -1.65 -0.67 6.33
N VAL A 174 -1.96 -1.84 5.79
CA VAL A 174 -1.09 -2.58 4.86
C VAL A 174 -1.23 -2.14 3.40
N GLU A 175 -2.39 -1.61 3.00
CA GLU A 175 -2.72 -1.29 1.61
C GLU A 175 -1.81 -0.23 0.98
N PRO A 176 -1.44 0.87 1.66
CA PRO A 176 -0.49 1.83 1.11
C PRO A 176 0.89 1.21 0.81
N TRP A 177 1.34 0.29 1.67
CA TRP A 177 2.59 -0.44 1.50
C TRP A 177 2.50 -1.46 0.37
N LEU A 178 1.38 -2.18 0.26
CA LEU A 178 1.11 -3.06 -0.86
C LEU A 178 1.18 -2.31 -2.20
N ALA A 179 0.47 -1.20 -2.29
CA ALA A 179 0.41 -0.39 -3.50
C ALA A 179 1.81 0.13 -3.89
N VAL A 180 2.58 0.68 -2.96
CA VAL A 180 3.91 1.22 -3.26
C VAL A 180 4.86 0.14 -3.76
N PHE A 181 4.90 -1.04 -3.13
CA PHE A 181 5.81 -2.10 -3.57
C PHE A 181 5.36 -2.73 -4.90
N CYS A 182 4.07 -2.94 -5.12
CA CYS A 182 3.56 -3.46 -6.39
C CYS A 182 3.82 -2.47 -7.55
N LEU A 183 3.58 -1.17 -7.34
CA LEU A 183 3.85 -0.15 -8.37
C LEU A 183 5.34 0.07 -8.62
N ALA A 184 6.18 0.02 -7.57
CA ALA A 184 7.64 0.06 -7.72
C ALA A 184 8.15 -1.17 -8.49
N GLY A 185 7.62 -2.34 -8.19
CA GLY A 185 7.88 -3.57 -8.93
C GLY A 185 7.46 -3.45 -10.39
N ALA A 186 6.28 -2.92 -10.67
CA ALA A 186 5.80 -2.66 -12.03
C ALA A 186 6.71 -1.66 -12.76
N LEU A 187 7.11 -0.56 -12.11
CA LEU A 187 8.02 0.43 -12.69
C LEU A 187 9.40 -0.18 -13.02
N ALA A 188 9.86 -1.13 -12.21
CA ALA A 188 11.09 -1.88 -12.50
C ALA A 188 10.92 -2.82 -13.72
N VAL A 189 9.80 -3.55 -13.80
CA VAL A 189 9.56 -4.57 -14.82
C VAL A 189 9.14 -3.98 -16.16
N PHE A 190 8.44 -2.85 -16.18
CA PHE A 190 8.01 -2.21 -17.43
C PHE A 190 9.02 -1.17 -17.94
N GLN A 191 9.18 -1.11 -19.25
CA GLN A 191 9.91 -0.08 -19.98
C GLN A 191 8.97 0.50 -21.05
N GLY A 192 8.32 1.61 -20.72
CA GLY A 192 7.16 2.05 -21.47
C GLY A 192 6.03 1.01 -21.39
N ASP A 193 5.52 0.60 -22.54
CA ASP A 193 4.40 -0.35 -22.65
C ASP A 193 4.82 -1.84 -22.64
N ARG A 194 6.10 -2.15 -22.59
CA ARG A 194 6.65 -3.52 -22.76
C ARG A 194 7.39 -3.99 -21.52
N LEU A 195 7.42 -5.30 -21.34
CA LEU A 195 8.27 -5.91 -20.33
C LEU A 195 9.75 -5.75 -20.69
N THR A 196 10.55 -5.37 -19.70
CA THR A 196 12.01 -5.19 -19.87
C THR A 196 12.72 -6.51 -20.20
N ALA A 197 13.83 -6.42 -20.91
CA ALA A 197 14.75 -7.54 -21.09
C ALA A 197 15.86 -7.60 -20.03
N SER A 198 16.00 -6.56 -19.20
CA SER A 198 17.06 -6.46 -18.19
C SER A 198 16.84 -7.44 -17.05
N ARG A 199 17.75 -8.40 -16.87
CA ARG A 199 17.77 -9.36 -15.75
C ARG A 199 17.68 -8.64 -14.40
N ARG A 200 18.51 -7.60 -14.19
CA ARG A 200 18.54 -6.84 -12.93
C ARG A 200 17.18 -6.23 -12.60
N ARG A 201 16.54 -5.60 -13.59
CA ARG A 201 15.21 -4.98 -13.39
C ARG A 201 14.13 -6.02 -13.10
N LEU A 202 14.17 -7.19 -13.77
CA LEU A 202 13.23 -8.28 -13.52
C LEU A 202 13.39 -8.83 -12.09
N VAL A 203 14.61 -9.07 -11.63
CA VAL A 203 14.87 -9.55 -10.27
C VAL A 203 14.38 -8.54 -9.23
N TRP A 204 14.76 -7.26 -9.35
CA TRP A 204 14.33 -6.23 -8.40
C TRP A 204 12.81 -5.98 -8.44
N GLY A 205 12.20 -6.04 -9.61
CA GLY A 205 10.75 -6.00 -9.74
C GLY A 205 10.10 -7.18 -9.04
N GLY A 206 10.65 -8.39 -9.23
CA GLY A 206 10.21 -9.58 -8.49
C GLY A 206 10.36 -9.41 -6.98
N VAL A 207 11.53 -8.95 -6.49
CA VAL A 207 11.76 -8.68 -5.06
C VAL A 207 10.70 -7.74 -4.48
N ALA A 208 10.36 -6.66 -5.20
CA ALA A 208 9.34 -5.73 -4.74
C ALA A 208 7.96 -6.39 -4.62
N PHE A 209 7.53 -7.18 -5.62
CA PHE A 209 6.27 -7.93 -5.55
C PHE A 209 6.29 -9.02 -4.48
N GLY A 210 7.41 -9.73 -4.31
CA GLY A 210 7.57 -10.74 -3.27
C GLY A 210 7.50 -10.14 -1.88
N PHE A 211 8.14 -9.00 -1.67
CA PHE A 211 8.07 -8.28 -0.39
C PHE A 211 6.66 -7.73 -0.14
N ALA A 212 5.96 -7.22 -1.17
CA ALA A 212 4.55 -6.89 -1.06
C ALA A 212 3.72 -8.08 -0.55
N GLY A 213 3.98 -9.30 -1.06
CA GLY A 213 3.35 -10.53 -0.57
C GLY A 213 3.71 -10.88 0.87
N ALA A 214 4.91 -10.49 1.34
CA ALA A 214 5.29 -10.62 2.74
C ALA A 214 4.64 -9.56 3.64
N VAL A 215 4.07 -8.49 3.08
CA VAL A 215 3.23 -7.52 3.79
C VAL A 215 1.78 -8.01 3.84
N GLU A 216 1.23 -8.40 2.68
CA GLU A 216 -0.13 -8.94 2.58
C GLU A 216 -0.28 -9.80 1.33
N VAL A 217 -1.02 -10.90 1.44
CA VAL A 217 -1.14 -11.93 0.38
C VAL A 217 -1.81 -11.43 -0.91
N TRP A 218 -2.57 -10.35 -0.89
CA TRP A 218 -3.24 -9.79 -2.06
C TRP A 218 -2.28 -9.40 -3.20
N ALA A 219 -1.00 -9.16 -2.90
CA ALA A 219 0.03 -8.88 -3.91
C ALA A 219 0.22 -10.02 -4.93
N ILE A 220 -0.25 -11.23 -4.63
CA ILE A 220 -0.16 -12.38 -5.54
C ILE A 220 -0.90 -12.12 -6.86
N PHE A 221 -1.97 -11.33 -6.87
CA PHE A 221 -2.76 -11.08 -8.08
C PHE A 221 -1.98 -10.28 -9.12
N PRO A 222 -1.46 -9.07 -8.85
CA PRO A 222 -0.68 -8.33 -9.83
C PRO A 222 0.67 -9.03 -10.12
N LEU A 223 1.26 -9.77 -9.17
CA LEU A 223 2.43 -10.61 -9.40
C LEU A 223 2.13 -11.67 -10.46
N ALA A 224 1.02 -12.39 -10.33
CA ALA A 224 0.61 -13.44 -11.26
C ALA A 224 0.34 -12.89 -12.66
N VAL A 225 -0.22 -11.69 -12.79
CA VAL A 225 -0.43 -11.05 -14.10
C VAL A 225 0.90 -10.88 -14.83
N ILE A 226 1.95 -10.35 -14.16
CA ILE A 226 3.28 -10.21 -14.77
C ILE A 226 3.88 -11.57 -15.11
N ALA A 227 3.69 -12.58 -14.25
CA ALA A 227 4.16 -13.93 -14.54
C ALA A 227 3.50 -14.49 -15.82
N VAL A 228 2.18 -14.34 -15.97
CA VAL A 228 1.43 -14.76 -17.16
C VAL A 228 1.91 -14.00 -18.41
N LEU A 229 2.09 -12.69 -18.33
CA LEU A 229 2.63 -11.88 -19.42
C LEU A 229 4.05 -12.29 -19.82
N SER A 230 4.79 -12.95 -18.93
CA SER A 230 6.17 -13.40 -19.14
C SER A 230 6.27 -14.85 -19.62
N LEU A 231 5.18 -15.63 -19.74
CA LEU A 231 5.19 -17.06 -20.08
C LEU A 231 5.91 -17.38 -21.39
N ARG A 232 5.80 -16.48 -22.38
CA ARG A 232 6.48 -16.65 -23.68
C ARG A 232 7.99 -16.40 -23.63
N ALA A 233 8.54 -16.00 -22.47
CA ALA A 233 9.95 -15.73 -22.25
C ALA A 233 10.44 -16.41 -20.95
N PRO A 234 10.63 -17.75 -20.92
CA PRO A 234 10.81 -18.52 -19.69
C PRO A 234 12.02 -18.06 -18.86
N ARG A 235 13.10 -17.62 -19.51
CA ARG A 235 14.26 -17.05 -18.79
C ARG A 235 13.91 -15.74 -18.04
N ARG A 236 13.07 -14.88 -18.64
CA ARG A 236 12.62 -13.64 -17.99
C ARG A 236 11.70 -13.95 -16.82
N LEU A 237 10.78 -14.89 -17.03
CA LEU A 237 9.89 -15.41 -15.99
C LEU A 237 10.70 -15.96 -14.81
N ALA A 238 11.73 -16.79 -15.08
CA ALA A 238 12.57 -17.35 -14.03
C ALA A 238 13.28 -16.27 -13.18
N TYR A 239 13.84 -15.23 -13.81
CA TYR A 239 14.46 -14.11 -13.07
C TYR A 239 13.45 -13.33 -12.24
N TYR A 240 12.25 -13.11 -12.76
CA TYR A 240 11.19 -12.42 -12.05
C TYR A 240 10.71 -13.25 -10.84
N LEU A 241 10.42 -14.54 -11.03
CA LEU A 241 9.95 -15.44 -9.96
C LEU A 241 11.05 -15.69 -8.91
N ALA A 242 12.32 -15.81 -9.30
CA ALA A 242 13.43 -15.91 -8.35
C ALA A 242 13.52 -14.65 -7.47
N GLY A 243 13.37 -13.46 -8.07
CA GLY A 243 13.26 -12.22 -7.31
C GLY A 243 12.06 -12.21 -6.36
N ALA A 244 10.89 -12.65 -6.85
CA ALA A 244 9.67 -12.69 -6.03
C ALA A 244 9.81 -13.70 -4.87
N ALA A 245 10.37 -14.86 -5.12
CA ALA A 245 10.66 -15.83 -4.08
C ALA A 245 11.62 -15.27 -3.02
N ALA A 246 12.71 -14.62 -3.44
CA ALA A 246 13.65 -13.98 -2.52
C ALA A 246 12.99 -12.87 -1.69
N GLY A 247 12.23 -11.97 -2.34
CA GLY A 247 11.52 -10.89 -1.68
C GLY A 247 10.49 -11.36 -0.64
N PHE A 248 9.86 -12.50 -0.88
CA PHE A 248 8.92 -13.12 0.06
C PHE A 248 9.63 -13.93 1.15
N LEU A 249 10.56 -14.82 0.76
CA LEU A 249 11.16 -15.78 1.68
C LEU A 249 12.11 -15.11 2.68
N ILE A 250 12.89 -14.11 2.27
CA ILE A 250 13.85 -13.46 3.17
C ILE A 250 13.16 -12.91 4.44
N PRO A 251 12.05 -12.15 4.37
CA PRO A 251 11.37 -11.69 5.57
C PRO A 251 10.55 -12.76 6.30
N VAL A 252 10.05 -13.79 5.60
CA VAL A 252 9.15 -14.80 6.19
C VAL A 252 9.91 -15.98 6.80
N LEU A 253 10.99 -16.42 6.17
CA LEU A 253 11.70 -17.65 6.54
C LEU A 253 12.21 -17.67 8.00
N PRO A 254 12.77 -16.58 8.57
CA PRO A 254 13.19 -16.60 9.98
C PRO A 254 12.04 -16.97 10.92
N PHE A 255 10.85 -16.42 10.71
CA PHE A 255 9.67 -16.72 11.52
C PHE A 255 9.12 -18.13 11.24
N ALA A 256 9.19 -18.59 10.00
CA ALA A 256 8.79 -19.96 9.63
C ALA A 256 9.66 -21.02 10.29
N VAL A 257 10.95 -20.76 10.45
CA VAL A 257 11.88 -21.66 11.14
C VAL A 257 11.67 -21.64 12.65
N ILE A 258 11.50 -20.44 13.23
CA ILE A 258 11.36 -20.28 14.69
C ILE A 258 9.99 -20.77 15.20
N ALA A 259 8.92 -20.49 14.46
CA ALA A 259 7.55 -20.74 14.89
C ALA A 259 6.64 -21.28 13.77
N PRO A 260 6.94 -22.44 13.15
CA PRO A 260 6.22 -22.93 11.98
C PRO A 260 4.72 -23.15 12.23
N ARG A 261 4.38 -23.70 13.42
CA ARG A 261 2.97 -23.94 13.80
C ARG A 261 2.20 -22.63 14.00
N GLY A 262 2.78 -21.66 14.72
CA GLY A 262 2.13 -20.37 14.96
C GLY A 262 1.98 -19.56 13.68
N LEU A 263 2.98 -19.59 12.79
CA LEU A 263 2.90 -18.98 11.46
C LEU A 263 1.78 -19.62 10.63
N TYR A 264 1.69 -20.94 10.58
CA TYR A 264 0.60 -21.63 9.87
C TYR A 264 -0.78 -21.31 10.45
N GLN A 265 -0.92 -21.28 11.78
CA GLN A 265 -2.17 -20.91 12.44
C GLN A 265 -2.59 -19.48 12.10
N GLY A 266 -1.66 -18.52 12.14
CA GLY A 266 -1.95 -17.13 11.82
C GLY A 266 -2.24 -16.91 10.35
N LEU A 267 -1.34 -17.32 9.45
CA LEU A 267 -1.43 -16.99 8.03
C LEU A 267 -2.41 -17.88 7.24
N VAL A 268 -2.63 -19.13 7.68
CA VAL A 268 -3.47 -20.07 6.93
C VAL A 268 -4.79 -20.32 7.67
N VAL A 269 -4.73 -20.84 8.89
CA VAL A 269 -5.95 -21.26 9.61
C VAL A 269 -6.88 -20.09 9.88
N ALA A 270 -6.35 -18.98 10.40
CA ALA A 270 -7.14 -17.79 10.69
C ALA A 270 -7.68 -17.15 9.41
N GLN A 271 -6.84 -16.98 8.38
CA GLN A 271 -7.22 -16.32 7.14
C GLN A 271 -8.23 -17.13 6.31
N VAL A 272 -8.01 -18.44 6.16
CA VAL A 272 -8.95 -19.30 5.44
C VAL A 272 -10.26 -19.43 6.21
N GLY A 273 -10.20 -19.64 7.53
CA GLY A 273 -11.38 -19.79 8.37
C GLY A 273 -12.24 -18.54 8.45
N SER A 274 -11.64 -17.35 8.58
CA SER A 274 -12.36 -16.08 8.67
C SER A 274 -13.18 -15.74 7.41
N ARG A 275 -12.86 -16.37 6.27
CA ARG A 275 -13.58 -16.17 5.00
C ARG A 275 -14.99 -16.75 4.98
N TYR A 276 -15.32 -17.66 5.89
CA TYR A 276 -16.60 -18.36 5.96
C TYR A 276 -17.52 -17.84 7.07
N HIS A 277 -17.48 -16.54 7.34
CA HIS A 277 -18.32 -15.94 8.35
C HIS A 277 -19.80 -15.90 7.91
N PRO A 278 -20.77 -16.26 8.77
CA PRO A 278 -22.19 -16.25 8.42
C PRO A 278 -22.74 -14.85 8.10
N SER A 279 -22.23 -13.79 8.73
CA SER A 279 -22.60 -12.42 8.38
C SER A 279 -21.65 -11.86 7.31
N ARG A 280 -22.04 -12.07 6.05
CA ARG A 280 -21.30 -11.53 4.92
C ARG A 280 -21.62 -10.04 4.71
N VAL A 281 -20.59 -9.22 4.51
CA VAL A 281 -20.77 -7.84 4.08
C VAL A 281 -21.46 -7.82 2.70
N PRO A 282 -22.56 -7.07 2.51
CA PRO A 282 -23.31 -7.04 1.26
C PRO A 282 -22.45 -6.65 0.05
N ASN A 283 -22.70 -7.27 -1.09
CA ASN A 283 -21.93 -7.01 -2.31
C ASN A 283 -22.04 -5.55 -2.78
N TRP A 284 -23.23 -4.94 -2.68
CA TRP A 284 -23.43 -3.53 -3.06
C TRP A 284 -22.55 -2.59 -2.22
N TYR A 285 -22.36 -2.89 -0.94
CA TYR A 285 -21.49 -2.10 -0.05
C TYR A 285 -20.01 -2.22 -0.47
N ARG A 286 -19.55 -3.44 -0.80
CA ARG A 286 -18.19 -3.65 -1.30
C ARG A 286 -17.92 -2.87 -2.58
N VAL A 287 -18.88 -2.93 -3.52
CA VAL A 287 -18.80 -2.19 -4.78
C VAL A 287 -18.84 -0.68 -4.51
N LYS A 288 -19.66 -0.21 -3.55
CA LYS A 288 -19.72 1.19 -3.13
C LYS A 288 -18.33 1.73 -2.76
N GLU A 289 -17.62 1.01 -1.89
CA GLU A 289 -16.26 1.36 -1.49
C GLU A 289 -15.29 1.28 -2.69
N MET A 290 -15.31 0.20 -3.46
CA MET A 290 -14.40 0.02 -4.61
C MET A 290 -14.56 1.06 -5.73
N VAL A 291 -15.71 1.71 -5.86
CA VAL A 291 -15.93 2.77 -6.86
C VAL A 291 -15.81 4.20 -6.29
N GLY A 292 -15.41 4.34 -5.02
CA GLY A 292 -15.13 5.64 -4.38
C GLY A 292 -16.37 6.40 -3.94
N LEU A 293 -17.44 5.70 -3.61
CA LEU A 293 -18.69 6.29 -3.12
C LEU A 293 -18.82 6.22 -1.58
N SER A 294 -17.74 5.94 -0.87
CA SER A 294 -17.69 5.74 0.60
C SER A 294 -18.36 6.88 1.35
N ASP A 295 -18.06 8.11 0.99
CA ASP A 295 -18.56 9.33 1.66
C ASP A 295 -19.96 9.76 1.23
N PHE A 296 -20.57 9.05 0.27
CA PHE A 296 -21.86 9.44 -0.29
C PHE A 296 -23.00 8.54 0.22
N HIS A 297 -24.12 9.17 0.54
CA HIS A 297 -25.37 8.48 0.82
C HIS A 297 -26.04 8.09 -0.50
N VAL A 298 -25.93 6.83 -0.88
CA VAL A 298 -26.44 6.33 -2.16
C VAL A 298 -27.34 5.11 -1.96
N THR A 299 -28.24 4.86 -2.91
CA THR A 299 -29.06 3.66 -2.93
C THR A 299 -28.20 2.41 -3.23
N GLN A 300 -28.69 1.23 -2.91
CA GLN A 300 -27.96 -0.04 -3.15
C GLN A 300 -27.68 -0.29 -4.64
N ALA A 301 -28.51 0.21 -5.55
CA ALA A 301 -28.32 0.07 -7.00
C ALA A 301 -27.22 0.99 -7.55
N THR A 302 -27.05 2.19 -6.97
CA THR A 302 -26.11 3.21 -7.48
C THR A 302 -24.68 2.70 -7.66
N PRO A 303 -24.04 2.03 -6.67
CA PRO A 303 -22.67 1.51 -6.83
C PRO A 303 -22.55 0.50 -7.97
N LEU A 304 -23.55 -0.37 -8.15
CA LEU A 304 -23.55 -1.38 -9.20
C LEU A 304 -23.65 -0.74 -10.59
N ILE A 305 -24.48 0.30 -10.73
CA ILE A 305 -24.60 1.07 -11.97
C ILE A 305 -23.27 1.78 -12.27
N VAL A 306 -22.66 2.46 -11.28
CA VAL A 306 -21.37 3.14 -11.46
C VAL A 306 -20.26 2.15 -11.83
N ALA A 307 -20.20 0.98 -11.19
CA ALA A 307 -19.24 -0.06 -11.54
C ALA A 307 -19.45 -0.57 -12.97
N ALA A 308 -20.71 -0.79 -13.38
CA ALA A 308 -21.04 -1.21 -14.74
C ALA A 308 -20.66 -0.15 -15.78
N VAL A 309 -20.91 1.14 -15.49
CA VAL A 309 -20.51 2.25 -16.36
C VAL A 309 -18.99 2.31 -16.50
N ILE A 310 -18.24 2.21 -15.40
CA ILE A 310 -16.76 2.20 -15.43
C ILE A 310 -16.26 1.00 -16.23
N ALA A 311 -16.78 -0.20 -16.00
CA ALA A 311 -16.38 -1.40 -16.72
C ALA A 311 -16.69 -1.28 -18.22
N THR A 312 -17.90 -0.85 -18.59
CA THR A 312 -18.30 -0.62 -19.98
C THR A 312 -17.42 0.43 -20.65
N PHE A 313 -17.12 1.53 -19.96
CA PHE A 313 -16.23 2.57 -20.46
C PHE A 313 -14.83 2.01 -20.74
N VAL A 314 -14.22 1.29 -19.80
CA VAL A 314 -12.88 0.71 -19.97
C VAL A 314 -12.86 -0.28 -21.14
N ILE A 315 -13.87 -1.17 -21.24
CA ILE A 315 -13.99 -2.13 -22.34
C ILE A 315 -14.16 -1.40 -23.67
N ALA A 316 -15.08 -0.45 -23.76
CA ALA A 316 -15.35 0.29 -24.99
C ALA A 316 -14.11 1.06 -25.47
N VAL A 317 -13.45 1.77 -24.57
CA VAL A 317 -12.23 2.52 -24.89
C VAL A 317 -11.10 1.58 -25.32
N LEU A 318 -10.94 0.44 -24.66
CA LEU A 318 -9.95 -0.57 -25.04
C LEU A 318 -10.22 -1.13 -26.43
N CYS A 319 -11.47 -1.51 -26.72
CA CYS A 319 -11.89 -2.02 -28.03
C CYS A 319 -11.68 -0.96 -29.12
N LEU A 320 -12.10 0.27 -28.90
CA LEU A 320 -11.91 1.39 -29.82
C LEU A 320 -10.41 1.69 -30.05
N ALA A 321 -9.60 1.67 -28.99
CA ALA A 321 -8.17 1.88 -29.11
C ALA A 321 -7.47 0.72 -29.90
N CYS A 322 -7.92 -0.51 -29.72
CA CYS A 322 -7.43 -1.65 -30.50
C CYS A 322 -7.86 -1.56 -31.97
N TRP A 323 -9.12 -1.20 -32.20
CA TRP A 323 -9.66 -1.02 -33.56
C TRP A 323 -8.98 0.12 -34.30
N ALA A 324 -8.85 1.30 -33.68
CA ALA A 324 -8.22 2.48 -34.27
C ALA A 324 -6.72 2.27 -34.56
N SER A 325 -5.99 1.64 -33.65
CA SER A 325 -4.56 1.36 -33.82
C SER A 325 -4.25 0.09 -34.60
N ARG A 326 -5.24 -0.75 -34.85
CA ARG A 326 -5.08 -2.11 -35.38
C ARG A 326 -4.04 -2.94 -34.61
N ARG A 327 -3.89 -2.68 -33.32
CA ARG A 327 -2.94 -3.34 -32.43
C ARG A 327 -3.64 -3.87 -31.19
N SER A 328 -3.22 -5.05 -30.72
CA SER A 328 -3.65 -5.63 -29.44
C SER A 328 -3.29 -4.72 -28.25
N PRO A 329 -3.93 -4.92 -27.08
CA PRO A 329 -3.56 -4.22 -25.86
C PRO A 329 -2.08 -4.44 -25.52
N THR A 330 -1.45 -3.41 -24.99
CA THR A 330 -0.03 -3.48 -24.58
C THR A 330 0.12 -4.30 -23.29
N ALA A 331 1.34 -4.76 -23.00
CA ALA A 331 1.58 -5.51 -21.77
C ALA A 331 1.24 -4.71 -20.50
N LEU A 332 1.49 -3.38 -20.51
CA LEU A 332 1.14 -2.51 -19.39
C LEU A 332 -0.39 -2.33 -19.25
N GLU A 333 -1.13 -2.21 -20.36
CA GLU A 333 -2.60 -2.17 -20.35
C GLU A 333 -3.18 -3.48 -19.81
N TRP A 334 -2.67 -4.63 -20.26
CA TRP A 334 -3.06 -5.93 -19.71
C TRP A 334 -2.76 -6.05 -18.21
N PHE A 335 -1.58 -5.58 -17.79
CA PHE A 335 -1.24 -5.57 -16.36
C PHE A 335 -2.24 -4.75 -15.54
N ALA A 336 -2.56 -3.54 -15.98
CA ALA A 336 -3.49 -2.67 -15.26
C ALA A 336 -4.90 -3.26 -15.19
N ILE A 337 -5.45 -3.71 -16.33
CA ILE A 337 -6.84 -4.22 -16.42
C ILE A 337 -6.96 -5.55 -15.68
N ALA A 338 -6.06 -6.50 -15.94
CA ALA A 338 -6.13 -7.83 -15.30
C ALA A 338 -5.89 -7.74 -13.78
N SER A 339 -4.97 -6.87 -13.32
CA SER A 339 -4.78 -6.64 -11.88
C SER A 339 -6.04 -6.03 -11.25
N THR A 340 -6.68 -5.06 -11.90
CA THR A 340 -7.95 -4.48 -11.43
C THR A 340 -9.03 -5.54 -11.28
N ILE A 341 -9.23 -6.37 -12.30
CA ILE A 341 -10.26 -7.42 -12.30
C ILE A 341 -9.97 -8.46 -11.20
N LEU A 342 -8.73 -8.95 -11.12
CA LEU A 342 -8.37 -10.00 -10.17
C LEU A 342 -8.42 -9.50 -8.72
N VAL A 343 -7.96 -8.28 -8.45
CA VAL A 343 -8.03 -7.69 -7.10
C VAL A 343 -9.47 -7.41 -6.71
N ALA A 344 -10.28 -6.82 -7.60
CA ALA A 344 -11.70 -6.60 -7.34
C ALA A 344 -12.47 -7.92 -7.09
N ALA A 345 -12.22 -8.94 -7.90
CA ALA A 345 -12.81 -10.27 -7.71
C ALA A 345 -12.37 -10.90 -6.38
N ALA A 346 -11.10 -10.75 -6.02
CA ALA A 346 -10.58 -11.22 -4.75
C ALA A 346 -11.25 -10.55 -3.55
N PHE A 347 -11.54 -9.26 -3.62
CA PHE A 347 -12.26 -8.53 -2.56
C PHE A 347 -13.74 -8.90 -2.45
N MET A 348 -14.32 -9.51 -3.48
CA MET A 348 -15.67 -10.05 -3.43
C MET A 348 -15.75 -11.43 -2.73
N TRP A 349 -14.63 -12.11 -2.52
CA TRP A 349 -14.60 -13.48 -2.00
C TRP A 349 -14.84 -13.58 -0.48
N PRO A 350 -14.05 -12.89 0.41
CA PRO A 350 -14.17 -13.08 1.85
C PRO A 350 -15.52 -12.65 2.40
N SER A 351 -15.96 -13.23 3.52
CA SER A 351 -17.15 -12.74 4.24
C SER A 351 -16.92 -11.35 4.81
N GLN A 352 -15.72 -11.09 5.32
CA GLN A 352 -15.28 -9.79 5.81
C GLN A 352 -14.81 -8.91 4.65
N PHE A 353 -15.10 -7.63 4.73
CA PHE A 353 -14.62 -6.61 3.83
C PHE A 353 -14.39 -5.33 4.65
N HIS A 354 -13.25 -4.71 4.47
CA HIS A 354 -12.88 -3.51 5.19
C HIS A 354 -12.80 -2.32 4.23
N TYR A 355 -13.22 -1.16 4.68
CA TYR A 355 -13.27 0.09 3.89
C TYR A 355 -11.91 0.47 3.27
N HIS A 356 -10.78 0.07 3.90
CA HIS A 356 -9.44 0.39 3.41
C HIS A 356 -8.93 -0.50 2.27
N PHE A 357 -9.58 -1.66 1.98
CA PHE A 357 -9.17 -2.56 0.89
C PHE A 357 -9.08 -1.89 -0.48
N PRO A 358 -10.01 -0.99 -0.88
CA PRO A 358 -9.97 -0.30 -2.16
C PRO A 358 -8.71 0.53 -2.38
N ALA A 359 -8.02 0.97 -1.33
CA ALA A 359 -6.75 1.69 -1.45
C ALA A 359 -5.68 0.90 -2.22
N PHE A 360 -5.73 -0.43 -2.20
CA PHE A 360 -4.85 -1.28 -3.01
C PHE A 360 -5.37 -1.45 -4.44
N LEU A 361 -6.69 -1.44 -4.67
CA LEU A 361 -7.30 -1.60 -5.99
C LEU A 361 -7.11 -0.36 -6.88
N VAL A 362 -7.29 0.81 -6.31
CA VAL A 362 -7.44 2.09 -7.03
C VAL A 362 -6.27 2.45 -7.93
N PRO A 363 -4.99 2.22 -7.59
CA PRO A 363 -3.89 2.48 -8.50
C PRO A 363 -3.96 1.69 -9.80
N PHE A 364 -4.41 0.43 -9.75
CA PHE A 364 -4.59 -0.40 -10.94
C PHE A 364 -5.79 0.04 -11.76
N LEU A 365 -6.91 0.39 -11.11
CA LEU A 365 -8.10 0.95 -11.75
C LEU A 365 -7.78 2.25 -12.47
N ALA A 366 -7.04 3.14 -11.82
CA ALA A 366 -6.60 4.41 -12.41
C ALA A 366 -5.76 4.19 -13.68
N LEU A 367 -4.83 3.25 -13.65
CA LEU A 367 -4.03 2.86 -14.81
C LEU A 367 -4.89 2.19 -15.90
N ALA A 368 -5.86 1.33 -15.52
CA ALA A 368 -6.76 0.66 -16.45
C ALA A 368 -7.67 1.65 -17.21
N ILE A 369 -8.03 2.76 -16.60
CA ILE A 369 -8.76 3.86 -17.25
C ILE A 369 -7.80 4.73 -18.07
N ALA A 370 -6.67 5.13 -17.51
CA ALA A 370 -5.76 6.12 -18.07
C ALA A 370 -5.07 5.67 -19.35
N LEU A 371 -4.54 4.42 -19.37
CA LEU A 371 -3.66 3.96 -20.44
C LEU A 371 -4.37 3.75 -21.78
N PRO A 372 -5.49 2.99 -21.87
CA PRO A 372 -6.19 2.81 -23.13
C PRO A 372 -6.84 4.11 -23.63
N THR A 373 -7.36 4.96 -22.73
CA THR A 373 -7.94 6.26 -23.11
C THR A 373 -6.90 7.17 -23.75
N ALA A 374 -5.70 7.29 -23.15
CA ALA A 374 -4.63 8.08 -23.72
C ALA A 374 -4.11 7.52 -25.05
N ARG A 375 -4.15 6.18 -25.23
CA ARG A 375 -3.82 5.55 -26.52
C ARG A 375 -4.82 5.94 -27.59
N LEU A 376 -6.10 5.80 -27.31
CA LEU A 376 -7.18 6.17 -28.24
C LEU A 376 -7.08 7.63 -28.69
N MET A 377 -6.83 8.56 -27.76
CA MET A 377 -6.67 9.97 -28.06
C MET A 377 -5.47 10.27 -28.96
N ARG A 378 -4.36 9.50 -28.85
CA ARG A 378 -3.18 9.66 -29.71
C ARG A 378 -3.44 9.14 -31.12
N ASP A 379 -4.05 7.97 -31.23
CA ASP A 379 -4.30 7.32 -32.52
C ASP A 379 -5.34 8.11 -33.35
N ALA A 380 -6.36 8.68 -32.69
CA ALA A 380 -7.33 9.58 -33.33
C ALA A 380 -6.68 10.85 -33.91
N ARG A 381 -5.59 11.33 -33.32
CA ARG A 381 -4.81 12.44 -33.84
C ARG A 381 -4.02 12.05 -35.09
N SER A 382 -3.27 10.98 -35.04
CA SER A 382 -2.46 10.50 -36.16
C SER A 382 -3.34 10.30 -37.40
N ALA A 383 -4.56 9.77 -37.23
CA ALA A 383 -5.52 9.62 -38.32
C ALA A 383 -5.99 10.97 -38.92
N ARG A 384 -6.16 12.02 -38.10
CA ARG A 384 -6.53 13.36 -38.56
C ARG A 384 -5.40 14.08 -39.29
N ASP A 385 -4.16 13.94 -38.79
CA ASP A 385 -2.97 14.58 -39.37
C ASP A 385 -2.65 13.99 -40.75
N THR A 386 -2.85 12.68 -40.94
CA THR A 386 -2.75 12.02 -42.25
C THR A 386 -3.84 12.45 -43.24
N VAL A 387 -5.06 12.63 -42.79
CA VAL A 387 -6.17 13.14 -43.63
C VAL A 387 -5.96 14.61 -44.01
N SER A 388 -5.35 15.42 -43.13
CA SER A 388 -5.10 16.84 -43.38
C SER A 388 -3.87 17.15 -44.22
N GLY A 389 -3.11 16.15 -44.70
CA GLY A 389 -1.94 16.31 -45.57
C GLY A 389 -0.74 17.04 -44.91
N ARG A 390 -0.74 17.25 -43.61
CA ARG A 390 0.32 17.98 -42.89
C ARG A 390 1.64 17.22 -42.78
N ASP A 391 1.65 15.91 -43.01
CA ASP A 391 2.86 15.08 -42.97
C ASP A 391 3.64 15.00 -44.30
N ALA A 392 3.18 15.70 -45.34
CA ALA A 392 3.80 15.62 -46.68
C ALA A 392 5.09 16.44 -46.84
N VAL A 393 5.60 17.12 -45.80
CA VAL A 393 6.76 18.02 -45.88
C VAL A 393 7.85 17.64 -44.86
N SER A 394 8.18 16.36 -44.72
CA SER A 394 9.38 15.96 -43.98
C SER A 394 10.25 15.07 -44.87
N GLY A 395 11.35 15.63 -45.36
CA GLY A 395 12.37 14.90 -46.13
C GLY A 395 13.03 13.79 -45.31
N PRO A 396 13.70 12.80 -45.95
CA PRO A 396 14.18 11.57 -45.34
C PRO A 396 15.36 11.69 -44.36
N ASP A 397 15.85 12.91 -44.03
CA ASP A 397 17.10 13.09 -43.27
C ASP A 397 16.94 13.66 -41.84
N ALA A 398 15.78 13.55 -41.23
CA ALA A 398 15.66 13.93 -39.82
C ALA A 398 15.91 12.72 -38.92
N GLY A 399 17.15 12.59 -38.45
CA GLY A 399 17.53 11.64 -37.39
C GLY A 399 16.50 11.63 -36.26
N SER A 400 16.11 10.45 -35.80
CA SER A 400 14.97 10.15 -34.91
C SER A 400 15.10 10.74 -33.50
N VAL A 401 15.21 12.05 -33.38
CA VAL A 401 14.89 12.77 -32.14
C VAL A 401 13.37 12.78 -32.04
N ARG A 402 12.81 11.96 -31.20
CA ARG A 402 11.40 11.92 -30.87
C ARG A 402 10.94 13.33 -30.46
N ARG A 403 10.50 14.14 -31.44
CA ARG A 403 9.94 15.47 -31.17
C ARG A 403 8.70 15.29 -30.32
N TRP A 404 8.65 15.96 -29.20
CA TRP A 404 7.46 16.14 -28.39
C TRP A 404 6.41 16.82 -29.23
N THR A 405 5.44 16.07 -29.77
CA THR A 405 4.31 16.68 -30.48
C THR A 405 3.38 17.27 -29.42
N ALA A 406 3.03 18.57 -29.57
CA ALA A 406 2.11 19.25 -28.67
C ALA A 406 0.77 18.49 -28.60
N PRO A 407 0.13 18.38 -27.42
CA PRO A 407 -1.17 17.73 -27.28
C PRO A 407 -2.24 18.35 -28.19
N SER A 408 -3.14 17.52 -28.73
CA SER A 408 -4.28 18.01 -29.52
C SER A 408 -5.27 18.78 -28.61
N GLY A 409 -6.13 19.65 -29.20
CA GLY A 409 -7.18 20.33 -28.45
C GLY A 409 -8.05 19.36 -27.63
N LEU A 410 -8.40 18.19 -28.20
CA LEU A 410 -9.15 17.13 -27.49
C LEU A 410 -8.39 16.60 -26.25
N GLN A 411 -7.07 16.42 -26.34
CA GLN A 411 -6.27 15.97 -25.19
C GLN A 411 -6.21 17.04 -24.09
N TRP A 412 -6.13 18.32 -24.47
CA TRP A 412 -6.17 19.43 -23.50
C TRP A 412 -7.53 19.58 -22.86
N SER A 413 -8.64 19.45 -23.64
CA SER A 413 -9.99 19.50 -23.08
C SER A 413 -10.24 18.33 -22.12
N ALA A 414 -9.87 17.10 -22.48
CA ALA A 414 -10.00 15.94 -21.62
C ALA A 414 -9.12 16.05 -20.36
N ALA A 415 -7.89 16.56 -20.49
CA ALA A 415 -7.01 16.81 -19.36
C ALA A 415 -7.57 17.91 -18.43
N GLY A 416 -8.14 18.98 -19.00
CA GLY A 416 -8.80 20.02 -18.25
C GLY A 416 -10.01 19.50 -17.45
N LEU A 417 -10.87 18.68 -18.07
CA LEU A 417 -12.01 18.07 -17.39
C LEU A 417 -11.56 17.10 -16.28
N ALA A 418 -10.55 16.28 -16.54
CA ALA A 418 -9.98 15.38 -15.53
C ALA A 418 -9.39 16.19 -14.36
N GLY A 419 -8.65 17.26 -14.65
CA GLY A 419 -8.10 18.15 -13.62
C GLY A 419 -9.18 18.83 -12.77
N LEU A 420 -10.25 19.31 -13.38
CA LEU A 420 -11.40 19.89 -12.67
C LEU A 420 -12.10 18.85 -11.79
N ALA A 421 -12.30 17.62 -12.29
CA ALA A 421 -12.90 16.55 -11.51
C ALA A 421 -12.04 16.18 -10.29
N ILE A 422 -10.71 16.10 -10.47
CA ILE A 422 -9.77 15.86 -9.37
C ILE A 422 -9.82 16.98 -8.34
N LEU A 423 -9.85 18.24 -8.77
CA LEU A 423 -9.94 19.39 -7.88
C LEU A 423 -11.26 19.41 -7.12
N ALA A 424 -12.39 19.16 -7.80
CA ALA A 424 -13.70 19.07 -7.16
C ALA A 424 -13.72 17.96 -6.10
N MET A 425 -13.19 16.78 -6.44
CA MET A 425 -13.10 15.66 -5.49
C MET A 425 -12.15 16.00 -4.34
N ALA A 426 -11.02 16.67 -4.58
CA ALA A 426 -10.11 17.12 -3.52
C ALA A 426 -10.81 18.06 -2.51
N VAL A 427 -11.68 18.93 -2.99
CA VAL A 427 -12.50 19.81 -2.12
C VAL A 427 -13.51 19.00 -1.32
N VAL A 428 -14.16 18.00 -1.93
CA VAL A 428 -15.09 17.08 -1.24
C VAL A 428 -14.34 16.33 -0.15
N GLN A 429 -13.19 15.75 -0.48
CA GLN A 429 -12.36 15.01 0.48
C GLN A 429 -11.86 15.92 1.61
N GLY A 430 -11.37 17.11 1.30
CA GLY A 430 -10.97 18.09 2.31
C GLY A 430 -12.08 18.40 3.31
N ARG A 431 -13.35 18.47 2.83
CA ARG A 431 -14.53 18.66 3.70
C ARG A 431 -14.85 17.40 4.51
N SER A 432 -14.84 16.23 3.89
CA SER A 432 -15.08 14.95 4.56
C SER A 432 -14.09 14.75 5.71
N GLU A 433 -12.81 15.00 5.48
CA GLU A 433 -11.76 14.89 6.48
C GLU A 433 -11.97 15.81 7.70
N THR A 434 -12.66 16.95 7.56
CA THR A 434 -12.99 17.81 8.70
C THR A 434 -14.02 17.21 9.65
N THR A 435 -14.88 16.34 9.15
CA THR A 435 -15.97 15.71 9.92
C THR A 435 -15.61 14.36 10.52
N LEU A 436 -14.57 13.68 9.98
CA LEU A 436 -14.11 12.41 10.51
C LEU A 436 -13.65 12.54 11.96
N GLN A 437 -14.17 11.66 12.81
CA GLN A 437 -13.82 11.58 14.22
C GLN A 437 -13.01 10.31 14.48
N PRO A 438 -12.00 10.36 15.37
CA PRO A 438 -11.31 9.16 15.79
C PRO A 438 -12.26 8.25 16.60
N HIS A 439 -12.00 6.96 16.60
CA HIS A 439 -12.77 6.00 17.41
C HIS A 439 -12.69 6.30 18.91
N VAL A 440 -11.52 6.77 19.37
CA VAL A 440 -11.31 7.27 20.73
C VAL A 440 -10.52 8.56 20.68
N ALA A 441 -11.12 9.61 21.22
CA ALA A 441 -10.52 10.94 21.24
C ALA A 441 -9.25 10.99 22.10
N TYR A 442 -8.34 11.88 21.76
CA TYR A 442 -7.08 12.10 22.50
C TYR A 442 -7.31 12.47 23.97
N SER A 443 -8.37 13.22 24.29
CA SER A 443 -8.73 13.54 25.67
C SER A 443 -8.97 12.29 26.54
N THR A 444 -9.62 11.27 25.97
CA THR A 444 -9.83 9.98 26.64
C THR A 444 -8.51 9.24 26.85
N VAL A 445 -7.60 9.30 25.87
CA VAL A 445 -6.25 8.72 25.98
C VAL A 445 -5.45 9.39 27.10
N VAL A 446 -5.51 10.72 27.21
CA VAL A 446 -4.85 11.48 28.28
C VAL A 446 -5.43 11.12 29.66
N ALA A 447 -6.76 10.99 29.77
CA ALA A 447 -7.39 10.54 30.99
C ALA A 447 -6.93 9.13 31.41
N ALA A 448 -6.86 8.20 30.43
CA ALA A 448 -6.38 6.84 30.67
C ALA A 448 -4.91 6.81 31.18
N ARG A 449 -4.04 7.66 30.63
CA ARG A 449 -2.64 7.79 31.09
C ARG A 449 -2.52 8.17 32.55
N ARG A 450 -3.46 8.95 33.08
CA ARG A 450 -3.49 9.37 34.50
C ARG A 450 -3.95 8.25 35.42
N LEU A 451 -4.80 7.34 34.91
CA LEU A 451 -5.40 6.26 35.68
C LEU A 451 -4.57 4.98 35.68
N ILE A 452 -3.87 4.71 34.59
CA ILE A 452 -3.05 3.51 34.42
C ILE A 452 -1.57 3.90 34.62
N PRO A 453 -0.87 3.36 35.63
CA PRO A 453 0.55 3.62 35.84
C PRO A 453 1.40 3.14 34.64
N PRO A 454 2.56 3.80 34.36
CA PRO A 454 3.56 3.25 33.45
C PRO A 454 3.98 1.84 33.88
N GLY A 455 4.28 0.97 32.90
CA GLY A 455 4.73 -0.40 33.17
C GLY A 455 3.68 -1.35 33.73
N ALA A 456 2.46 -0.90 34.04
CA ALA A 456 1.39 -1.76 34.52
C ALA A 456 1.01 -2.83 33.47
N CYS A 457 0.57 -4.01 33.93
CA CYS A 457 0.04 -5.04 33.06
C CYS A 457 -1.39 -4.71 32.63
N VAL A 458 -1.55 -4.28 31.38
CA VAL A 458 -2.82 -3.89 30.77
C VAL A 458 -3.24 -4.90 29.72
N VAL A 459 -4.39 -5.50 29.87
CA VAL A 459 -5.04 -6.33 28.85
C VAL A 459 -6.12 -5.51 28.16
N THR A 460 -6.18 -5.58 26.84
CA THR A 460 -7.13 -4.83 26.02
C THR A 460 -7.69 -5.69 24.89
N ASP A 461 -8.90 -5.38 24.47
CA ASP A 461 -9.53 -5.92 23.27
C ASP A 461 -9.13 -5.11 22.00
N GLN A 462 -8.44 -3.98 22.17
CA GLN A 462 -7.95 -3.11 21.07
C GLN A 462 -6.58 -2.52 21.45
N VAL A 463 -5.55 -3.08 20.86
CA VAL A 463 -4.14 -2.75 21.19
C VAL A 463 -3.79 -1.29 20.90
N SER A 464 -4.43 -0.67 19.90
CA SER A 464 -4.25 0.76 19.59
C SER A 464 -4.45 1.66 20.83
N LEU A 465 -5.38 1.29 21.74
CA LEU A 465 -5.64 2.03 22.97
C LEU A 465 -4.39 2.14 23.85
N THR A 466 -3.74 1.02 24.08
CA THR A 466 -2.55 0.95 24.95
C THR A 466 -1.29 1.50 24.28
N LEU A 467 -1.20 1.38 22.95
CA LEU A 467 -0.10 1.99 22.17
C LEU A 467 -0.12 3.51 22.26
N VAL A 468 -1.26 4.14 21.93
CA VAL A 468 -1.37 5.62 21.95
C VAL A 468 -1.37 6.18 23.37
N ALA A 469 -1.71 5.37 24.38
CA ALA A 469 -1.61 5.76 25.79
C ALA A 469 -0.20 5.54 26.38
N ASN A 470 0.74 5.01 25.63
CA ASN A 470 2.05 4.60 26.13
C ASN A 470 1.93 3.65 27.35
N ARG A 471 1.05 2.63 27.22
CA ARG A 471 0.75 1.61 28.26
C ARG A 471 0.77 0.19 27.68
N PHE A 472 1.38 0.02 26.52
CA PHE A 472 1.44 -1.26 25.81
C PHE A 472 2.55 -2.18 26.32
N VAL A 473 3.71 -1.62 26.69
CA VAL A 473 4.81 -2.37 27.27
C VAL A 473 4.64 -2.42 28.78
N SER A 474 4.76 -3.62 29.35
CA SER A 474 4.61 -3.86 30.78
C SER A 474 5.93 -4.27 31.42
N ASP A 475 6.20 -3.76 32.63
CA ASP A 475 7.33 -4.17 33.47
C ASP A 475 6.98 -5.35 34.39
N VAL A 476 5.70 -5.76 34.40
CA VAL A 476 5.23 -6.87 35.22
C VAL A 476 5.60 -8.22 34.59
N PRO A 477 6.38 -9.06 35.27
CA PRO A 477 6.74 -10.38 34.75
C PRO A 477 5.49 -11.22 34.46
N GLY A 478 5.49 -11.89 33.29
CA GLY A 478 4.39 -12.76 32.89
C GLY A 478 3.11 -12.04 32.49
N CYS A 479 3.15 -10.72 32.23
CA CYS A 479 2.04 -10.00 31.62
C CYS A 479 1.72 -10.60 30.24
N PRO A 480 0.48 -10.95 29.93
CA PRO A 480 0.09 -11.62 28.69
C PRO A 480 0.35 -10.77 27.46
N LEU A 481 0.81 -11.41 26.37
CA LEU A 481 1.09 -10.78 25.10
C LEU A 481 -0.08 -10.96 24.13
N LEU A 482 -1.20 -10.31 24.41
CA LEU A 482 -2.35 -10.30 23.50
C LEU A 482 -2.23 -9.10 22.54
N VAL A 483 -1.68 -9.35 21.34
CA VAL A 483 -1.41 -8.32 20.35
C VAL A 483 -2.56 -8.19 19.36
N ASP A 484 -3.12 -9.30 18.91
CA ASP A 484 -4.25 -9.36 17.99
C ASP A 484 -5.36 -10.21 18.61
N SER A 485 -6.33 -9.55 19.24
CA SER A 485 -7.41 -10.24 19.95
C SER A 485 -8.33 -11.00 18.99
N ILE A 486 -8.75 -10.37 17.88
CA ILE A 486 -9.61 -10.99 16.87
C ILE A 486 -8.85 -12.08 16.10
N GLY A 487 -7.61 -11.80 15.73
CA GLY A 487 -6.76 -12.78 15.05
C GLY A 487 -6.46 -14.00 15.93
N THR A 488 -6.28 -13.80 17.23
CA THR A 488 -6.16 -14.90 18.20
C THR A 488 -7.42 -15.76 18.24
N ASP A 489 -8.59 -15.13 18.28
CA ASP A 489 -9.86 -15.84 18.24
C ASP A 489 -9.99 -16.65 16.92
N TYR A 490 -9.69 -16.04 15.77
CA TYR A 490 -9.71 -16.72 14.48
C TYR A 490 -8.73 -17.90 14.40
N ALA A 491 -7.50 -17.72 14.84
CA ALA A 491 -6.48 -18.75 14.78
C ALA A 491 -6.82 -19.98 15.64
N LEU A 492 -7.43 -19.77 16.80
CA LEU A 492 -7.74 -20.84 17.77
C LEU A 492 -9.16 -21.43 17.60
N SER A 493 -10.01 -20.82 16.76
CA SER A 493 -11.39 -21.28 16.54
C SER A 493 -11.73 -21.60 15.08
N HIS A 494 -10.70 -21.84 14.26
CA HIS A 494 -10.87 -22.06 12.82
C HIS A 494 -11.65 -20.93 12.11
N GLY A 495 -11.26 -19.67 12.42
CA GLY A 495 -11.78 -18.48 11.78
C GLY A 495 -13.10 -17.93 12.35
N ARG A 496 -13.46 -18.30 13.57
CA ARG A 496 -14.63 -17.74 14.25
C ARG A 496 -14.22 -16.55 15.13
N ASN A 497 -15.09 -15.57 15.23
CA ASN A 497 -14.99 -14.49 16.21
C ASN A 497 -16.04 -14.66 17.33
N PRO A 498 -16.08 -13.80 18.34
CA PRO A 498 -17.07 -13.91 19.42
C PRO A 498 -18.52 -13.97 18.94
N LEU A 499 -18.88 -13.21 17.89
CA LEU A 499 -20.24 -13.22 17.33
C LEU A 499 -20.59 -14.53 16.61
N THR A 500 -19.59 -15.24 16.11
CA THR A 500 -19.77 -16.50 15.37
C THR A 500 -19.43 -17.73 16.19
N GLY A 501 -19.26 -17.56 17.48
CA GLY A 501 -19.14 -18.65 18.44
C GLY A 501 -17.72 -19.03 18.82
N ALA A 502 -16.74 -18.12 18.72
CA ALA A 502 -15.38 -18.35 19.24
C ALA A 502 -15.38 -18.74 20.73
N ALA A 503 -16.32 -18.23 21.52
CA ALA A 503 -16.49 -18.59 22.93
C ALA A 503 -16.81 -20.08 23.20
N ARG A 504 -17.18 -20.84 22.17
CA ARG A 504 -17.38 -22.31 22.27
C ARG A 504 -16.08 -23.12 22.26
N PHE A 505 -14.97 -22.48 21.91
CA PHE A 505 -13.66 -23.11 21.81
C PHE A 505 -12.86 -22.94 23.10
N PRO A 506 -12.56 -24.03 23.84
CA PRO A 506 -11.84 -23.96 25.11
C PRO A 506 -10.49 -23.23 25.00
N ALA A 507 -9.77 -23.41 23.90
CA ALA A 507 -8.47 -22.76 23.69
C ALA A 507 -8.59 -21.23 23.67
N VAL A 508 -9.62 -20.69 22.99
CA VAL A 508 -9.89 -19.23 22.94
C VAL A 508 -10.22 -18.70 24.35
N VAL A 509 -11.12 -19.37 25.04
CA VAL A 509 -11.53 -18.98 26.42
C VAL A 509 -10.34 -19.06 27.38
N ALA A 510 -9.48 -20.08 27.25
CA ALA A 510 -8.29 -20.25 28.09
C ALA A 510 -7.30 -19.10 27.93
N VAL A 511 -7.05 -18.62 26.70
CA VAL A 511 -6.16 -17.46 26.44
C VAL A 511 -6.70 -16.22 27.15
N TRP A 512 -8.00 -15.91 27.00
CA TRP A 512 -8.60 -14.75 27.62
C TRP A 512 -8.69 -14.87 29.16
N ARG A 513 -8.98 -16.06 29.68
CA ARG A 513 -8.96 -16.31 31.12
C ARG A 513 -7.56 -16.13 31.71
N ASN A 514 -6.53 -16.66 31.05
CA ASN A 514 -5.14 -16.45 31.45
C ASN A 514 -4.77 -14.95 31.38
N ALA A 515 -5.16 -14.26 30.31
CA ALA A 515 -4.91 -12.84 30.18
C ALA A 515 -5.56 -12.04 31.31
N LEU A 516 -6.85 -12.26 31.58
CA LEU A 516 -7.57 -11.59 32.66
C LEU A 516 -7.03 -11.98 34.04
N SER A 517 -6.56 -13.23 34.26
CA SER A 517 -6.02 -13.65 35.57
C SER A 517 -4.73 -12.94 35.97
N ARG A 518 -3.97 -12.46 35.01
CA ARG A 518 -2.67 -11.76 35.21
C ARG A 518 -2.75 -10.26 35.08
N ALA A 519 -3.82 -9.73 34.47
CA ALA A 519 -3.99 -8.31 34.24
C ALA A 519 -4.13 -7.52 35.55
N GLN A 520 -3.45 -6.39 35.66
CA GLN A 520 -3.67 -5.37 36.69
C GLN A 520 -4.78 -4.40 36.28
N TYR A 521 -4.80 -4.07 34.99
CA TYR A 521 -5.83 -3.24 34.37
C TYR A 521 -6.39 -3.94 33.13
N VAL A 522 -7.66 -3.70 32.86
CA VAL A 522 -8.32 -4.12 31.62
C VAL A 522 -8.90 -2.88 30.97
N TRP A 523 -8.54 -2.63 29.72
CA TRP A 523 -9.11 -1.53 28.96
C TRP A 523 -9.91 -2.07 27.78
N LEU A 524 -11.23 -1.99 27.88
CA LEU A 524 -12.15 -2.47 26.85
C LEU A 524 -12.66 -1.31 26.01
N SER A 525 -12.64 -1.47 24.69
CA SER A 525 -13.35 -0.59 23.78
C SER A 525 -14.87 -0.73 23.98
N GLY A 526 -15.67 0.22 23.53
CA GLY A 526 -17.13 0.11 23.61
C GLY A 526 -17.76 -1.04 22.79
N ARG A 527 -16.93 -1.86 22.13
CA ARG A 527 -17.34 -2.99 21.27
C ARG A 527 -16.90 -4.35 21.81
N GLN A 528 -16.70 -4.48 23.11
CA GLN A 528 -16.17 -5.71 23.73
C GLN A 528 -16.98 -6.98 23.42
N LEU A 529 -18.29 -6.89 23.22
CA LEU A 529 -19.13 -8.03 22.84
C LEU A 529 -18.75 -8.66 21.48
N ARG A 530 -18.01 -7.94 20.65
CA ARG A 530 -17.55 -8.41 19.34
C ARG A 530 -16.10 -8.88 19.33
N ARG A 531 -15.34 -8.63 20.41
CA ARG A 531 -13.88 -8.84 20.45
C ARG A 531 -13.43 -9.75 21.58
N VAL A 532 -14.20 -9.84 22.67
CA VAL A 532 -13.90 -10.73 23.79
C VAL A 532 -14.90 -11.88 23.79
N PRO A 533 -14.46 -13.14 23.82
CA PRO A 533 -15.33 -14.33 23.79
C PRO A 533 -15.97 -14.58 25.17
N TRP A 534 -16.85 -13.70 25.58
CA TRP A 534 -17.53 -13.76 26.88
C TRP A 534 -18.35 -15.04 27.04
N THR A 535 -17.94 -15.87 28.01
CA THR A 535 -18.76 -16.93 28.58
C THR A 535 -19.35 -16.48 29.92
N PRO A 536 -20.43 -17.10 30.41
CA PRO A 536 -20.95 -16.78 31.75
C PRO A 536 -19.87 -16.89 32.84
N ALA A 537 -19.01 -17.90 32.77
CA ALA A 537 -17.89 -18.08 33.70
C ALA A 537 -16.85 -16.96 33.61
N LEU A 538 -16.49 -16.53 32.38
CA LEU A 538 -15.54 -15.44 32.19
C LEU A 538 -16.10 -14.10 32.62
N MET A 539 -17.38 -13.84 32.36
CA MET A 539 -18.08 -12.63 32.84
C MET A 539 -18.18 -12.60 34.38
N LYS A 540 -18.54 -13.74 35.02
CA LYS A 540 -18.55 -13.86 36.45
C LYS A 540 -17.17 -13.58 37.05
N TYR A 541 -16.14 -14.21 36.52
CA TYR A 541 -14.74 -13.97 36.93
C TYR A 541 -14.37 -12.48 36.81
N PHE A 542 -14.66 -11.86 35.66
CA PHE A 542 -14.36 -10.45 35.43
C PHE A 542 -15.08 -9.54 36.43
N GLY A 543 -16.38 -9.74 36.65
CA GLY A 543 -17.17 -8.96 37.60
C GLY A 543 -16.75 -9.12 39.06
N GLN A 544 -16.17 -10.27 39.44
CA GLN A 544 -15.66 -10.54 40.80
C GLN A 544 -14.28 -9.94 41.08
N HIS A 545 -13.48 -9.64 40.05
CA HIS A 545 -12.06 -9.27 40.20
C HIS A 545 -11.74 -7.87 39.70
N PHE A 546 -12.63 -7.23 38.95
CA PHE A 546 -12.34 -5.94 38.32
C PHE A 546 -13.44 -4.92 38.60
N ARG A 547 -13.03 -3.74 39.06
CA ARG A 547 -13.89 -2.58 39.26
C ARG A 547 -13.68 -1.55 38.16
N ARG A 548 -14.76 -1.04 37.58
CA ARG A 548 -14.71 0.03 36.58
C ARG A 548 -14.28 1.34 37.22
N ILE A 549 -13.20 1.95 36.69
CA ILE A 549 -12.67 3.23 37.17
C ILE A 549 -12.85 4.37 36.15
N MET A 550 -13.08 4.05 34.88
CA MET A 550 -13.44 5.02 33.84
C MET A 550 -14.41 4.39 32.84
N GLY A 551 -15.47 5.09 32.49
CA GLY A 551 -16.37 4.71 31.39
C GLY A 551 -15.91 5.26 30.07
N GLN A 552 -16.17 4.54 28.98
CA GLN A 552 -15.85 4.95 27.61
C GLN A 552 -16.87 4.39 26.63
N GLY A 553 -17.47 5.25 25.80
CA GLY A 553 -18.38 4.81 24.74
C GLY A 553 -19.60 4.05 25.21
N ALA A 554 -19.90 2.90 24.58
CA ALA A 554 -21.06 2.07 24.90
C ALA A 554 -21.00 1.51 26.35
N ALA A 555 -22.13 1.03 26.85
CA ALA A 555 -22.42 0.74 28.28
C ALA A 555 -21.33 -0.02 29.05
N ASN A 556 -20.51 -0.85 28.39
CA ASN A 556 -19.48 -1.66 29.04
C ASN A 556 -18.05 -1.34 28.61
N GLY A 557 -17.82 -0.29 27.79
CA GLY A 557 -16.47 0.20 27.45
C GLY A 557 -15.85 0.96 28.62
N GLY A 558 -14.52 0.91 28.75
CA GLY A 558 -13.82 1.66 29.78
C GLY A 558 -12.60 0.96 30.35
N ILE A 559 -12.07 1.57 31.39
CA ILE A 559 -10.91 1.07 32.14
C ILE A 559 -11.41 0.43 33.43
N TYR A 560 -10.92 -0.77 33.65
CA TYR A 560 -11.20 -1.56 34.86
C TYR A 560 -9.88 -1.85 35.57
N ARG A 561 -9.89 -1.74 36.88
CA ARG A 561 -8.77 -2.02 37.77
C ARG A 561 -9.05 -3.30 38.54
N ARG A 562 -8.05 -4.15 38.73
CA ARG A 562 -8.17 -5.33 39.58
C ARG A 562 -8.35 -4.92 41.03
N ASP A 563 -9.27 -5.57 41.73
CA ASP A 563 -9.47 -5.40 43.16
C ASP A 563 -8.24 -5.89 43.97
N GLY A 564 -7.93 -5.25 45.08
CA GLY A 564 -6.76 -5.57 45.89
C GLY A 564 -5.45 -4.93 45.45
N LEU A 565 -5.40 -4.21 44.34
CA LEU A 565 -4.23 -3.38 44.03
C LEU A 565 -4.18 -2.16 44.96
N PRO A 566 -2.98 -1.77 45.49
CA PRO A 566 -2.85 -0.61 46.35
C PRO A 566 -3.38 0.64 45.65
N SER A 567 -4.19 1.45 46.36
CA SER A 567 -4.59 2.78 45.89
C SER A 567 -3.35 3.65 45.80
N ARG A 568 -3.08 4.24 44.64
CA ARG A 568 -2.12 5.35 44.55
C ARG A 568 -2.81 6.67 44.80
#